data_0e43f243a6ae94ccef698a50c2e6de5d
#
_entry.id   0e43f243a6ae94ccef698a50c2e6de5d
#
_cell.length_a   1.000
_cell.length_b   1.000
_cell.length_c   1.000
_cell.angle_alpha   90.00
_cell.angle_beta   90.00
_cell.angle_gamma   90.00
#
_symmetry.space_group_name_H-M   'P 1'
#
loop_
_entity.id
_entity.type
_entity.pdbx_description
1 polymer ?
#
loop_
_entity_poly.entity_id
_entity_poly.type
_entity_poly.pdbx_seq_one_letter_code
_entity_poly.pdbx_strand_id
1 'polypeptide(L)'
;MSGKFVASQDGTRIWADAAGTPGKPPVVFIHGYICSSLVWVKQFNDKQLLDNLYMIKYETRGHGRSDQPESEDAYASEKQAEDFQAVCAAFNVTKPTVVTWSLGGVIVADVLSRYGTSPLPVAGYVVLNGGPLISGTREVPTSQNTAVISSLLSPNTTDFQNALKAFINAFVAPGNSITFEDKCAWMGSAAGMNAASRTFSLTRAQDETAILSVANELPVLCIQGTDDVLIDSEKHEELMKKHFGDNMEYRRLPGAGHAAFYELPEAVNPMIIQFVQRVYDSSSY
;
A
#
# COMPACT_ATOMS: atom_id res chain seq x y z
N MET A 1 6.67 -1.58 -20.51
CA MET A 1 5.41 -2.17 -21.06
C MET A 1 4.28 -1.21 -20.75
N SER A 2 3.28 -1.09 -21.61
CA SER A 2 2.10 -0.27 -21.31
C SER A 2 1.21 -1.05 -20.34
N GLY A 3 0.69 -0.39 -19.29
CA GLY A 3 -0.24 -1.01 -18.35
C GLY A 3 -1.50 -1.53 -19.03
N LYS A 4 -2.20 -2.44 -18.38
CA LYS A 4 -3.42 -3.09 -18.87
C LYS A 4 -4.51 -3.13 -17.80
N PHE A 5 -5.75 -3.26 -18.24
CA PHE A 5 -6.86 -3.61 -17.36
C PHE A 5 -6.93 -5.12 -17.18
N VAL A 6 -7.13 -5.53 -15.95
CA VAL A 6 -7.34 -6.90 -15.52
C VAL A 6 -8.76 -7.01 -14.96
N ALA A 7 -9.53 -7.99 -15.37
CA ALA A 7 -10.85 -8.22 -14.79
C ALA A 7 -10.73 -8.99 -13.48
N SER A 8 -11.27 -8.43 -12.40
CA SER A 8 -11.50 -9.14 -11.14
C SER A 8 -12.59 -10.19 -11.28
N GLN A 9 -12.78 -11.01 -10.26
CA GLN A 9 -13.77 -12.09 -10.28
C GLN A 9 -15.21 -11.59 -10.47
N ASP A 10 -15.51 -10.38 -9.96
CA ASP A 10 -16.82 -9.73 -10.09
C ASP A 10 -16.96 -8.86 -11.36
N GLY A 11 -15.94 -8.87 -12.23
CA GLY A 11 -15.91 -8.10 -13.46
C GLY A 11 -15.35 -6.68 -13.31
N THR A 12 -15.07 -6.20 -12.09
CA THR A 12 -14.41 -4.91 -11.84
C THR A 12 -13.06 -4.86 -12.56
N ARG A 13 -12.81 -3.83 -13.36
CA ARG A 13 -11.56 -3.67 -14.09
C ARG A 13 -10.52 -2.99 -13.23
N ILE A 14 -9.42 -3.68 -13.01
CA ILE A 14 -8.28 -3.23 -12.22
C ILE A 14 -7.14 -2.87 -13.16
N TRP A 15 -6.66 -1.64 -13.09
CA TRP A 15 -5.50 -1.23 -13.87
C TRP A 15 -4.22 -1.68 -13.19
N ALA A 16 -3.33 -2.30 -13.98
CA ALA A 16 -2.02 -2.75 -13.49
C ALA A 16 -0.94 -2.60 -14.55
N ASP A 17 0.30 -2.46 -14.10
CA ASP A 17 1.49 -2.32 -14.94
C ASP A 17 2.67 -3.08 -14.32
N ALA A 18 3.64 -3.46 -15.14
CA ALA A 18 4.82 -4.17 -14.69
C ALA A 18 6.10 -3.59 -15.26
N ALA A 19 7.18 -3.68 -14.49
CA ALA A 19 8.53 -3.28 -14.87
C ALA A 19 9.56 -4.28 -14.33
N GLY A 20 10.80 -4.20 -14.79
CA GLY A 20 11.84 -5.17 -14.48
C GLY A 20 11.76 -6.41 -15.36
N THR A 21 12.35 -7.52 -14.92
CA THR A 21 12.52 -8.71 -15.74
C THR A 21 11.67 -9.89 -15.25
N PRO A 22 10.74 -10.43 -16.04
CA PRO A 22 10.04 -11.67 -15.71
C PRO A 22 11.02 -12.80 -15.37
N GLY A 23 10.72 -13.55 -14.30
CA GLY A 23 11.61 -14.60 -13.79
C GLY A 23 12.56 -14.16 -12.66
N LYS A 24 12.69 -12.87 -12.41
CA LYS A 24 13.28 -12.33 -11.18
C LYS A 24 12.28 -12.43 -10.01
N PRO A 25 12.72 -12.30 -8.75
CA PRO A 25 11.84 -12.29 -7.59
C PRO A 25 10.64 -11.35 -7.78
N PRO A 26 9.40 -11.85 -7.72
CA PRO A 26 8.22 -11.05 -8.01
C PRO A 26 7.80 -10.19 -6.82
N VAL A 27 7.45 -8.94 -7.11
CA VAL A 27 7.00 -7.96 -6.10
C VAL A 27 5.76 -7.24 -6.58
N VAL A 28 4.73 -7.18 -5.73
CA VAL A 28 3.50 -6.41 -6.01
C VAL A 28 3.46 -5.17 -5.12
N PHE A 29 3.32 -4.00 -5.74
CA PHE A 29 3.25 -2.69 -5.07
C PHE A 29 1.81 -2.20 -4.97
N ILE A 30 1.37 -1.85 -3.75
CA ILE A 30 0.03 -1.39 -3.44
C ILE A 30 0.08 0.00 -2.80
N HIS A 31 -0.56 0.98 -3.44
CA HIS A 31 -0.58 2.37 -3.00
C HIS A 31 -1.51 2.62 -1.81
N GLY A 32 -1.41 3.82 -1.22
CA GLY A 32 -2.25 4.28 -0.11
C GLY A 32 -3.59 4.89 -0.51
N TYR A 33 -4.34 5.34 0.49
CA TYR A 33 -5.65 5.97 0.34
C TYR A 33 -5.61 7.18 -0.59
N ILE A 34 -6.65 7.34 -1.42
CA ILE A 34 -6.85 8.39 -2.44
C ILE A 34 -5.68 8.60 -3.41
N CYS A 35 -4.80 7.63 -3.54
CA CYS A 35 -3.66 7.66 -4.44
C CYS A 35 -3.85 6.73 -5.64
N SER A 36 -2.81 6.55 -6.41
CA SER A 36 -2.75 5.62 -7.52
C SER A 36 -1.33 5.05 -7.64
N SER A 37 -1.11 4.20 -8.63
CA SER A 37 0.22 3.65 -8.94
C SER A 37 1.27 4.71 -9.28
N LEU A 38 0.88 5.97 -9.50
CA LEU A 38 1.78 7.09 -9.78
C LEU A 38 2.68 7.46 -8.60
N VAL A 39 2.32 7.08 -7.37
CA VAL A 39 3.17 7.32 -6.19
C VAL A 39 4.51 6.58 -6.28
N TRP A 40 4.57 5.47 -7.03
CA TRP A 40 5.74 4.62 -7.17
C TRP A 40 6.74 5.09 -8.24
N VAL A 41 6.67 6.37 -8.64
CA VAL A 41 7.51 6.91 -9.73
C VAL A 41 9.00 6.68 -9.49
N LYS A 42 9.49 6.86 -8.26
CA LYS A 42 10.91 6.68 -7.92
C LYS A 42 11.33 5.20 -7.89
N GLN A 43 10.45 4.29 -7.47
CA GLN A 43 10.72 2.86 -7.45
C GLN A 43 10.73 2.28 -8.86
N PHE A 44 9.76 2.65 -9.70
CA PHE A 44 9.63 2.11 -11.06
C PHE A 44 10.59 2.74 -12.08
N ASN A 45 11.37 3.75 -11.67
CA ASN A 45 12.49 4.31 -12.43
C ASN A 45 13.87 4.00 -11.81
N ASP A 46 13.90 3.27 -10.69
CA ASP A 46 15.16 2.89 -10.03
C ASP A 46 15.83 1.71 -10.77
N LYS A 47 17.06 1.94 -11.23
CA LYS A 47 17.79 0.95 -12.00
C LYS A 47 18.08 -0.33 -11.18
N GLN A 48 18.36 -0.22 -9.89
CA GLN A 48 18.68 -1.39 -9.06
C GLN A 48 17.44 -2.25 -8.84
N LEU A 49 16.27 -1.62 -8.58
CA LEU A 49 15.00 -2.36 -8.51
C LEU A 49 14.67 -3.05 -9.83
N LEU A 50 14.79 -2.35 -10.97
CA LEU A 50 14.53 -2.90 -12.30
C LEU A 50 15.45 -4.07 -12.68
N ASP A 51 16.71 -3.99 -12.30
CA ASP A 51 17.70 -5.02 -12.61
C ASP A 51 17.54 -6.29 -11.73
N ASN A 52 16.99 -6.15 -10.52
CA ASN A 52 16.94 -7.24 -9.53
C ASN A 52 15.56 -7.88 -9.38
N LEU A 53 14.47 -7.19 -9.70
CA LEU A 53 13.11 -7.62 -9.39
C LEU A 53 12.21 -7.65 -10.63
N TYR A 54 11.11 -8.42 -10.53
CA TYR A 54 9.97 -8.30 -11.41
C TYR A 54 8.86 -7.58 -10.63
N MET A 55 8.66 -6.30 -10.90
CA MET A 55 7.77 -5.41 -10.16
C MET A 55 6.44 -5.25 -10.86
N ILE A 56 5.36 -5.46 -10.14
CA ILE A 56 4.00 -5.19 -10.57
C ILE A 56 3.42 -4.10 -9.66
N LYS A 57 2.74 -3.11 -10.23
CA LYS A 57 1.93 -2.14 -9.49
C LYS A 57 0.52 -2.16 -10.02
N TYR A 58 -0.46 -2.01 -9.16
CA TYR A 58 -1.84 -1.88 -9.58
C TYR A 58 -2.56 -0.77 -8.81
N GLU A 59 -3.67 -0.33 -9.35
CA GLU A 59 -4.55 0.64 -8.71
C GLU A 59 -5.73 -0.11 -8.12
N THR A 60 -5.89 -0.05 -6.80
CA THR A 60 -6.97 -0.75 -6.10
C THR A 60 -8.33 -0.26 -6.61
N ARG A 61 -9.37 -1.10 -6.52
CA ARG A 61 -10.73 -0.68 -6.89
C ARG A 61 -11.09 0.66 -6.23
N GLY A 62 -11.79 1.49 -6.94
CA GLY A 62 -12.15 2.84 -6.48
C GLY A 62 -11.05 3.88 -6.69
N HIS A 63 -9.83 3.52 -7.13
CA HIS A 63 -8.71 4.43 -7.23
C HIS A 63 -8.15 4.52 -8.66
N GLY A 64 -7.60 5.68 -8.99
CA GLY A 64 -6.89 5.93 -10.23
C GLY A 64 -7.71 5.61 -11.47
N ARG A 65 -7.20 4.70 -12.32
CA ARG A 65 -7.83 4.23 -13.57
C ARG A 65 -8.74 3.02 -13.38
N SER A 66 -8.65 2.35 -12.22
CA SER A 66 -9.52 1.21 -11.91
C SER A 66 -10.97 1.64 -11.81
N ASP A 67 -11.89 0.69 -12.05
CA ASP A 67 -13.31 0.96 -11.90
C ASP A 67 -13.66 1.38 -10.47
N GLN A 68 -14.67 2.24 -10.35
CA GLN A 68 -15.12 2.85 -9.09
C GLN A 68 -16.56 2.44 -8.79
N PRO A 69 -16.81 1.22 -8.27
CA PRO A 69 -18.15 0.79 -7.88
C PRO A 69 -18.74 1.72 -6.81
N GLU A 70 -20.07 1.87 -6.82
CA GLU A 70 -20.76 2.76 -5.87
C GLU A 70 -21.43 2.01 -4.72
N SER A 71 -21.44 0.68 -4.73
CA SER A 71 -22.02 -0.13 -3.65
C SER A 71 -20.98 -0.48 -2.58
N GLU A 72 -21.39 -0.51 -1.33
CA GLU A 72 -20.54 -0.87 -0.19
C GLU A 72 -19.98 -2.30 -0.33
N ASP A 73 -20.82 -3.26 -0.73
CA ASP A 73 -20.45 -4.67 -0.91
C ASP A 73 -19.30 -4.86 -1.91
N ALA A 74 -19.18 -3.95 -2.89
CA ALA A 74 -18.08 -3.99 -3.85
C ALA A 74 -16.71 -3.68 -3.23
N TYR A 75 -16.66 -3.17 -1.99
CA TYR A 75 -15.42 -2.90 -1.28
C TYR A 75 -15.10 -3.93 -0.19
N ALA A 76 -15.89 -4.99 -0.05
CA ALA A 76 -15.64 -6.04 0.92
C ALA A 76 -14.21 -6.61 0.80
N SER A 77 -13.65 -7.09 1.91
CA SER A 77 -12.30 -7.67 1.99
C SER A 77 -12.04 -8.72 0.92
N GLU A 78 -13.00 -9.62 0.68
CA GLU A 78 -12.88 -10.65 -0.36
C GLU A 78 -12.67 -10.06 -1.75
N LYS A 79 -13.32 -8.92 -2.07
CA LYS A 79 -13.18 -8.25 -3.37
C LYS A 79 -11.79 -7.66 -3.56
N GLN A 80 -11.20 -7.11 -2.51
CA GLN A 80 -9.82 -6.64 -2.53
C GLN A 80 -8.82 -7.80 -2.76
N ALA A 81 -9.05 -8.94 -2.11
CA ALA A 81 -8.25 -10.14 -2.30
C ALA A 81 -8.39 -10.73 -3.72
N GLU A 82 -9.61 -10.72 -4.28
CA GLU A 82 -9.88 -11.18 -5.64
C GLU A 82 -9.19 -10.28 -6.68
N ASP A 83 -9.14 -8.96 -6.46
CA ASP A 83 -8.36 -8.03 -7.30
C ASP A 83 -6.87 -8.37 -7.30
N PHE A 84 -6.30 -8.54 -6.10
CA PHE A 84 -4.89 -8.92 -5.95
C PHE A 84 -4.57 -10.22 -6.69
N GLN A 85 -5.40 -11.25 -6.52
CA GLN A 85 -5.21 -12.54 -7.19
C GLN A 85 -5.35 -12.42 -8.71
N ALA A 86 -6.32 -11.64 -9.21
CA ALA A 86 -6.48 -11.41 -10.64
C ALA A 86 -5.25 -10.70 -11.25
N VAL A 87 -4.69 -9.72 -10.54
CA VAL A 87 -3.44 -9.05 -10.93
C VAL A 87 -2.29 -10.05 -10.96
N CYS A 88 -2.09 -10.83 -9.91
CA CYS A 88 -1.04 -11.85 -9.87
C CYS A 88 -1.15 -12.83 -11.05
N ALA A 89 -2.35 -13.34 -11.32
CA ALA A 89 -2.60 -14.27 -12.44
C ALA A 89 -2.31 -13.61 -13.81
N ALA A 90 -2.71 -12.35 -14.00
CA ALA A 90 -2.51 -11.63 -15.26
C ALA A 90 -1.04 -11.34 -15.61
N PHE A 91 -0.15 -11.36 -14.61
CA PHE A 91 1.30 -11.18 -14.77
C PHE A 91 2.09 -12.47 -14.52
N ASN A 92 1.42 -13.63 -14.40
CA ASN A 92 2.01 -14.95 -14.14
C ASN A 92 2.90 -14.95 -12.89
N VAL A 93 2.41 -14.34 -11.81
CA VAL A 93 3.12 -14.26 -10.53
C VAL A 93 2.41 -15.13 -9.51
N THR A 94 3.18 -15.96 -8.84
CA THR A 94 2.73 -16.77 -7.70
C THR A 94 3.54 -16.40 -6.47
N LYS A 95 2.87 -16.29 -5.32
CA LYS A 95 3.50 -16.03 -4.02
C LYS A 95 4.49 -14.84 -4.06
N PRO A 96 4.08 -13.62 -4.48
CA PRO A 96 4.98 -12.47 -4.51
C PRO A 96 5.30 -11.97 -3.10
N THR A 97 6.41 -11.22 -2.97
CA THR A 97 6.52 -10.26 -1.87
C THR A 97 5.61 -9.07 -2.16
N VAL A 98 4.93 -8.57 -1.14
CA VAL A 98 3.99 -7.43 -1.28
C VAL A 98 4.59 -6.20 -0.62
N VAL A 99 4.78 -5.14 -1.38
CA VAL A 99 5.22 -3.82 -0.90
C VAL A 99 4.02 -2.90 -0.85
N THR A 100 3.69 -2.41 0.32
CA THR A 100 2.49 -1.61 0.55
C THR A 100 2.81 -0.27 1.18
N TRP A 101 1.98 0.70 0.92
CA TRP A 101 2.06 2.00 1.56
C TRP A 101 0.73 2.37 2.22
N SER A 102 0.81 2.83 3.49
CA SER A 102 -0.34 3.37 4.22
C SER A 102 -1.53 2.40 4.21
N LEU A 103 -2.72 2.83 3.79
CA LEU A 103 -3.93 2.00 3.69
C LEU A 103 -3.75 0.78 2.77
N GLY A 104 -2.84 0.82 1.80
CA GLY A 104 -2.55 -0.35 0.96
C GLY A 104 -2.11 -1.58 1.76
N GLY A 105 -1.59 -1.37 2.98
CA GLY A 105 -1.16 -2.44 3.87
C GLY A 105 -2.25 -3.43 4.24
N VAL A 106 -3.48 -2.97 4.38
CA VAL A 106 -4.60 -3.81 4.82
C VAL A 106 -4.95 -4.93 3.81
N ILE A 107 -4.55 -4.78 2.54
CA ILE A 107 -4.87 -5.77 1.49
C ILE A 107 -4.22 -7.14 1.77
N VAL A 108 -3.06 -7.18 2.44
CA VAL A 108 -2.39 -8.46 2.75
C VAL A 108 -3.24 -9.31 3.72
N ALA A 109 -3.88 -8.68 4.71
CA ALA A 109 -4.80 -9.39 5.60
C ALA A 109 -6.03 -9.92 4.85
N ASP A 110 -6.57 -9.14 3.90
CA ASP A 110 -7.68 -9.57 3.05
C ASP A 110 -7.30 -10.81 2.22
N VAL A 111 -6.10 -10.82 1.65
CA VAL A 111 -5.57 -11.94 0.85
C VAL A 111 -5.43 -13.20 1.69
N LEU A 112 -4.88 -13.09 2.90
CA LEU A 112 -4.73 -14.21 3.83
C LEU A 112 -6.09 -14.73 4.32
N SER A 113 -7.03 -13.85 4.62
CA SER A 113 -8.39 -14.25 5.01
C SER A 113 -9.10 -15.01 3.89
N ARG A 114 -8.96 -14.57 2.64
CA ARG A 114 -9.66 -15.16 1.49
C ARG A 114 -9.04 -16.45 0.98
N TYR A 115 -7.70 -16.55 0.94
CA TYR A 115 -6.99 -17.67 0.31
C TYR A 115 -6.29 -18.60 1.30
N GLY A 116 -6.38 -18.30 2.60
CA GLY A 116 -5.82 -19.11 3.67
C GLY A 116 -4.36 -18.80 3.95
N THR A 117 -3.84 -19.50 4.94
CA THR A 117 -2.51 -19.28 5.51
C THR A 117 -1.56 -20.45 5.30
N SER A 118 -2.01 -21.56 4.73
CA SER A 118 -1.20 -22.76 4.49
C SER A 118 -1.54 -23.39 3.14
N PRO A 119 -0.67 -23.25 2.11
CA PRO A 119 0.54 -22.41 2.12
C PRO A 119 0.22 -20.90 2.10
N LEU A 120 1.14 -20.08 2.57
CA LEU A 120 1.01 -18.63 2.50
C LEU A 120 0.91 -18.17 1.03
N PRO A 121 -0.09 -17.33 0.66
CA PRO A 121 -0.26 -16.83 -0.71
C PRO A 121 0.75 -15.74 -1.09
N VAL A 122 1.48 -15.19 -0.10
CA VAL A 122 2.54 -14.19 -0.26
C VAL A 122 3.84 -14.70 0.36
N ALA A 123 4.98 -14.31 -0.20
CA ALA A 123 6.29 -14.74 0.30
C ALA A 123 6.78 -13.89 1.47
N GLY A 124 6.44 -12.61 1.47
CA GLY A 124 6.83 -11.66 2.50
C GLY A 124 6.02 -10.36 2.36
N TYR A 125 6.11 -9.52 3.37
CA TYR A 125 5.33 -8.30 3.48
C TYR A 125 6.21 -7.11 3.86
N VAL A 126 6.29 -6.11 3.01
CA VAL A 126 6.96 -4.82 3.24
C VAL A 126 5.91 -3.75 3.50
N VAL A 127 5.98 -3.14 4.67
CA VAL A 127 5.08 -2.09 5.14
C VAL A 127 5.80 -0.75 5.13
N LEU A 128 5.32 0.19 4.35
CA LEU A 128 5.83 1.56 4.31
C LEU A 128 4.78 2.48 4.95
N ASN A 129 5.08 3.04 6.12
CA ASN A 129 4.23 4.00 6.82
C ASN A 129 2.75 3.56 6.88
N GLY A 130 2.48 2.34 7.34
CA GLY A 130 1.14 1.75 7.37
C GLY A 130 1.09 0.46 8.15
N GLY A 131 0.02 -0.29 8.03
CA GLY A 131 -0.14 -1.57 8.73
C GLY A 131 -1.18 -2.47 8.08
N PRO A 132 -1.21 -3.75 8.47
CA PRO A 132 -2.09 -4.73 7.85
C PRO A 132 -3.54 -4.67 8.32
N LEU A 133 -3.83 -3.92 9.40
CA LEU A 133 -5.11 -3.98 10.07
C LEU A 133 -5.90 -2.68 9.91
N ILE A 134 -7.16 -2.78 9.49
CA ILE A 134 -8.09 -1.64 9.49
C ILE A 134 -8.34 -1.13 10.92
N SER A 135 -8.39 -2.01 11.93
CA SER A 135 -8.47 -1.59 13.33
C SER A 135 -7.28 -0.69 13.72
N GLY A 136 -6.07 -1.04 13.30
CA GLY A 136 -4.86 -0.25 13.54
C GLY A 136 -4.91 1.15 12.93
N THR A 137 -5.63 1.33 11.81
CA THR A 137 -5.81 2.68 11.22
C THR A 137 -6.59 3.65 12.13
N ARG A 138 -7.15 3.16 13.21
CA ARG A 138 -7.86 3.97 14.23
C ARG A 138 -7.02 4.22 15.49
N GLU A 139 -5.97 3.44 15.70
CA GLU A 139 -5.14 3.48 16.91
C GLU A 139 -3.92 4.41 16.75
N VAL A 140 -3.32 4.44 15.56
CA VAL A 140 -2.07 5.16 15.30
C VAL A 140 -2.20 6.54 14.63
N PRO A 141 -3.37 7.00 14.12
CA PRO A 141 -3.45 8.31 13.50
C PRO A 141 -3.15 9.44 14.49
N THR A 142 -2.47 10.47 13.98
CA THR A 142 -2.37 11.74 14.70
C THR A 142 -3.71 12.49 14.68
N SER A 143 -3.86 13.51 15.53
CA SER A 143 -5.03 14.41 15.48
C SER A 143 -5.15 15.13 14.13
N GLN A 144 -4.02 15.47 13.50
CA GLN A 144 -4.00 16.07 12.16
C GLN A 144 -4.57 15.13 11.11
N ASN A 145 -4.20 13.85 11.13
CA ASN A 145 -4.76 12.84 10.21
C ASN A 145 -6.27 12.71 10.39
N THR A 146 -6.73 12.55 11.62
CA THR A 146 -8.17 12.42 11.92
C THR A 146 -8.98 13.61 11.38
N ALA A 147 -8.51 14.83 11.57
CA ALA A 147 -9.17 16.03 11.07
C ALA A 147 -9.23 16.08 9.52
N VAL A 148 -8.11 15.76 8.88
CA VAL A 148 -8.00 15.77 7.40
C VAL A 148 -8.88 14.70 6.78
N ILE A 149 -8.87 13.46 7.30
CA ILE A 149 -9.71 12.36 6.79
C ILE A 149 -11.19 12.71 6.88
N SER A 150 -11.64 13.28 7.99
CA SER A 150 -13.04 13.73 8.13
C SER A 150 -13.44 14.73 7.04
N SER A 151 -12.55 15.67 6.70
CA SER A 151 -12.81 16.66 5.65
C SER A 151 -12.71 16.09 4.23
N LEU A 152 -11.88 15.06 4.01
CA LEU A 152 -11.81 14.32 2.73
C LEU A 152 -13.12 13.55 2.42
N LEU A 153 -13.89 13.20 3.44
CA LEU A 153 -15.19 12.55 3.30
C LEU A 153 -16.34 13.57 3.17
N SER A 154 -16.06 14.87 3.30
CA SER A 154 -17.10 15.92 3.20
C SER A 154 -17.74 15.92 1.81
N PRO A 155 -19.06 16.08 1.72
CA PRO A 155 -19.76 16.32 0.46
C PRO A 155 -19.54 17.73 -0.08
N ASN A 156 -19.00 18.65 0.74
CA ASN A 156 -18.70 20.02 0.31
C ASN A 156 -17.40 20.03 -0.52
N THR A 157 -17.49 20.53 -1.75
CA THR A 157 -16.36 20.55 -2.69
C THR A 157 -15.20 21.37 -2.18
N THR A 158 -15.45 22.53 -1.52
CA THR A 158 -14.40 23.40 -1.00
C THR A 158 -13.66 22.72 0.15
N ASP A 159 -14.39 22.08 1.08
CA ASP A 159 -13.79 21.32 2.19
C ASP A 159 -12.94 20.19 1.68
N PHE A 160 -13.47 19.41 0.74
CA PHE A 160 -12.73 18.32 0.10
C PHE A 160 -11.45 18.81 -0.59
N GLN A 161 -11.53 19.89 -1.39
CA GLN A 161 -10.34 20.42 -2.09
C GLN A 161 -9.27 20.93 -1.12
N ASN A 162 -9.67 21.60 -0.04
CA ASN A 162 -8.73 22.08 0.98
C ASN A 162 -8.10 20.90 1.74
N ALA A 163 -8.90 19.92 2.13
CA ALA A 163 -8.43 18.71 2.78
C ALA A 163 -7.47 17.91 1.88
N LEU A 164 -7.79 17.78 0.59
CA LEU A 164 -6.93 17.10 -0.37
C LEU A 164 -5.55 17.76 -0.47
N LYS A 165 -5.49 19.09 -0.57
CA LYS A 165 -4.22 19.81 -0.58
C LYS A 165 -3.42 19.59 0.71
N ALA A 166 -4.10 19.64 1.86
CA ALA A 166 -3.48 19.42 3.17
C ALA A 166 -2.96 17.99 3.30
N PHE A 167 -3.73 17.01 2.89
CA PHE A 167 -3.39 15.60 2.97
C PHE A 167 -2.19 15.24 2.10
N ILE A 168 -2.17 15.67 0.83
CA ILE A 168 -1.03 15.44 -0.06
C ILE A 168 0.24 16.13 0.45
N ASN A 169 0.14 17.35 0.99
CA ASN A 169 1.30 18.02 1.60
C ASN A 169 1.83 17.29 2.83
N ALA A 170 0.97 16.60 3.58
CA ALA A 170 1.34 15.84 4.77
C ALA A 170 2.01 14.48 4.45
N PHE A 171 2.17 14.11 3.19
CA PHE A 171 2.89 12.89 2.81
C PHE A 171 4.39 12.99 3.02
N VAL A 172 4.95 14.18 3.07
CA VAL A 172 6.37 14.40 3.32
C VAL A 172 6.58 15.08 4.67
N ALA A 173 7.76 14.91 5.24
CA ALA A 173 8.13 15.54 6.51
C ALA A 173 8.06 17.06 6.43
N PRO A 174 7.78 17.76 7.54
CA PRO A 174 7.82 19.21 7.60
C PRO A 174 9.17 19.76 7.10
N GLY A 175 9.12 20.65 6.11
CA GLY A 175 10.32 21.21 5.47
C GLY A 175 10.74 20.49 4.19
N ASN A 176 10.27 19.27 3.93
CA ASN A 176 10.45 18.56 2.67
C ASN A 176 9.36 18.94 1.66
N SER A 177 9.57 18.62 0.39
CA SER A 177 8.64 18.98 -0.67
C SER A 177 8.44 17.84 -1.67
N ILE A 178 7.23 17.78 -2.20
CA ILE A 178 6.88 16.97 -3.38
C ILE A 178 7.09 17.85 -4.61
N THR A 179 7.63 17.30 -5.70
CA THR A 179 7.73 18.07 -6.95
C THR A 179 6.34 18.54 -7.38
N PHE A 180 6.27 19.62 -8.13
CA PHE A 180 4.98 20.15 -8.60
C PHE A 180 4.24 19.14 -9.48
N GLU A 181 4.97 18.45 -10.35
CA GLU A 181 4.46 17.44 -11.26
C GLU A 181 3.88 16.24 -10.51
N ASP A 182 4.62 15.68 -9.54
CA ASP A 182 4.16 14.57 -8.72
C ASP A 182 2.95 14.96 -7.88
N LYS A 183 2.98 16.16 -7.31
CA LYS A 183 1.86 16.70 -6.54
C LYS A 183 0.60 16.84 -7.40
N CYS A 184 0.71 17.36 -8.62
CA CYS A 184 -0.41 17.44 -9.55
C CYS A 184 -0.93 16.06 -9.93
N ALA A 185 -0.05 15.08 -10.17
CA ALA A 185 -0.42 13.72 -10.50
C ALA A 185 -1.19 13.04 -9.35
N TRP A 186 -0.71 13.19 -8.12
CA TRP A 186 -1.36 12.61 -6.92
C TRP A 186 -2.70 13.29 -6.63
N MET A 187 -2.74 14.62 -6.70
CA MET A 187 -4.01 15.36 -6.54
C MET A 187 -5.02 15.02 -7.64
N GLY A 188 -4.57 14.86 -8.89
CA GLY A 188 -5.43 14.46 -9.99
C GLY A 188 -6.04 13.07 -9.80
N SER A 189 -5.27 12.10 -9.31
CA SER A 189 -5.77 10.78 -8.97
C SER A 189 -6.83 10.83 -7.89
N ALA A 190 -6.59 11.59 -6.82
CA ALA A 190 -7.52 11.73 -5.70
C ALA A 190 -8.80 12.48 -6.10
N ALA A 191 -8.67 13.54 -6.90
CA ALA A 191 -9.82 14.33 -7.37
C ALA A 191 -10.76 13.53 -8.29
N GLY A 192 -10.23 12.51 -8.98
CA GLY A 192 -11.00 11.61 -9.83
C GLY A 192 -11.81 10.54 -9.10
N MET A 193 -11.65 10.38 -7.78
CA MET A 193 -12.41 9.41 -7.00
C MET A 193 -13.83 9.90 -6.71
N ASN A 194 -14.84 9.02 -6.91
CA ASN A 194 -16.19 9.30 -6.47
C ASN A 194 -16.32 9.23 -4.93
N ALA A 195 -17.41 9.77 -4.38
CA ALA A 195 -17.63 9.84 -2.93
C ALA A 195 -17.80 8.44 -2.29
N ALA A 196 -18.44 7.50 -2.98
CA ALA A 196 -18.62 6.13 -2.52
C ALA A 196 -17.26 5.43 -2.36
N SER A 197 -16.38 5.50 -3.38
CA SER A 197 -15.02 4.94 -3.33
C SER A 197 -14.22 5.50 -2.16
N ARG A 198 -14.27 6.83 -1.93
CA ARG A 198 -13.58 7.45 -0.80
C ARG A 198 -14.06 6.91 0.53
N THR A 199 -15.37 6.77 0.70
CA THR A 199 -15.97 6.30 1.94
C THR A 199 -15.68 4.82 2.17
N PHE A 200 -16.06 3.96 1.24
CA PHE A 200 -16.04 2.51 1.44
C PHE A 200 -14.61 1.93 1.50
N SER A 201 -13.64 2.56 0.86
CA SER A 201 -12.22 2.15 1.01
C SER A 201 -11.73 2.25 2.46
N LEU A 202 -12.27 3.18 3.27
CA LEU A 202 -11.88 3.40 4.66
C LEU A 202 -12.77 2.69 5.68
N THR A 203 -14.07 2.54 5.37
CA THR A 203 -15.07 2.12 6.36
C THR A 203 -15.43 0.64 6.29
N ARG A 204 -14.96 -0.07 5.26
CA ARG A 204 -15.21 -1.50 5.09
C ARG A 204 -14.78 -2.32 6.29
N ALA A 205 -15.45 -3.45 6.52
CA ALA A 205 -15.03 -4.44 7.48
C ALA A 205 -13.79 -5.21 6.99
N GLN A 206 -13.01 -5.77 7.91
CA GLN A 206 -11.88 -6.64 7.63
C GLN A 206 -11.85 -7.79 8.63
N ASP A 207 -11.56 -9.00 8.17
CA ASP A 207 -11.19 -10.12 9.02
C ASP A 207 -9.67 -10.12 9.23
N GLU A 208 -9.25 -9.78 10.43
CA GLU A 208 -7.84 -9.64 10.81
C GLU A 208 -7.27 -10.96 11.38
N THR A 209 -8.11 -11.99 11.56
CA THR A 209 -7.74 -13.23 12.25
C THR A 209 -6.63 -13.98 11.51
N ALA A 210 -6.72 -14.08 10.19
CA ALA A 210 -5.80 -14.86 9.39
C ALA A 210 -4.37 -14.30 9.46
N ILE A 211 -4.18 -12.99 9.30
CA ILE A 211 -2.82 -12.39 9.35
C ILE A 211 -2.21 -12.48 10.74
N LEU A 212 -3.02 -12.31 11.78
CA LEU A 212 -2.56 -12.44 13.16
C LEU A 212 -2.15 -13.88 13.50
N SER A 213 -2.82 -14.88 12.91
CA SER A 213 -2.48 -16.29 13.12
C SER A 213 -1.11 -16.70 12.56
N VAL A 214 -0.61 -15.97 11.54
CA VAL A 214 0.67 -16.24 10.88
C VAL A 214 1.73 -15.17 11.13
N ALA A 215 1.51 -14.30 12.11
CA ALA A 215 2.41 -13.19 12.41
C ALA A 215 3.85 -13.64 12.73
N ASN A 216 4.02 -14.85 13.28
CA ASN A 216 5.33 -15.46 13.55
C ASN A 216 5.93 -16.22 12.35
N GLU A 217 5.20 -16.40 11.26
CA GLU A 217 5.61 -17.16 10.09
C GLU A 217 5.84 -16.28 8.87
N LEU A 218 5.01 -15.24 8.70
CA LEU A 218 5.11 -14.31 7.58
C LEU A 218 6.28 -13.35 7.80
N PRO A 219 7.33 -13.36 6.95
CA PRO A 219 8.39 -12.38 7.05
C PRO A 219 7.88 -10.97 6.82
N VAL A 220 8.21 -10.03 7.72
CA VAL A 220 7.76 -8.63 7.64
C VAL A 220 8.94 -7.68 7.73
N LEU A 221 8.99 -6.71 6.82
CA LEU A 221 9.85 -5.52 6.91
C LEU A 221 8.96 -4.29 7.06
N CYS A 222 9.05 -3.60 8.16
CA CYS A 222 8.36 -2.34 8.40
C CYS A 222 9.33 -1.17 8.30
N ILE A 223 9.02 -0.18 7.46
CA ILE A 223 9.81 1.04 7.30
C ILE A 223 8.91 2.23 7.64
N GLN A 224 9.30 3.01 8.63
CA GLN A 224 8.52 4.13 9.17
C GLN A 224 9.36 5.40 9.21
N GLY A 225 8.86 6.48 8.60
CA GLY A 225 9.42 7.81 8.75
C GLY A 225 9.15 8.35 10.15
N THR A 226 10.18 8.93 10.81
CA THR A 226 10.03 9.45 12.18
C THR A 226 9.26 10.76 12.25
N ASP A 227 9.23 11.50 11.14
CA ASP A 227 8.61 12.82 11.03
C ASP A 227 7.24 12.75 10.31
N ASP A 228 6.62 11.56 10.35
CA ASP A 228 5.30 11.31 9.81
C ASP A 228 4.24 12.07 10.63
N VAL A 229 3.60 13.06 10.00
CA VAL A 229 2.57 13.87 10.65
C VAL A 229 1.17 13.25 10.57
N LEU A 230 1.01 12.13 9.83
CA LEU A 230 -0.26 11.41 9.70
C LEU A 230 -0.33 10.19 10.63
N ILE A 231 0.78 9.51 10.86
CA ILE A 231 0.89 8.35 11.74
C ILE A 231 1.86 8.66 12.88
N ASP A 232 1.43 8.46 14.11
CA ASP A 232 2.29 8.51 15.29
C ASP A 232 3.28 7.34 15.23
N SER A 233 4.54 7.63 14.93
CA SER A 233 5.56 6.62 14.66
C SER A 233 5.90 5.75 15.87
N GLU A 234 5.76 6.27 17.10
CA GLU A 234 6.01 5.50 18.33
C GLU A 234 4.89 4.51 18.60
N LYS A 235 3.64 4.98 18.55
CA LYS A 235 2.48 4.09 18.68
C LYS A 235 2.41 3.04 17.56
N HIS A 236 2.80 3.44 16.36
CA HIS A 236 2.86 2.53 15.23
C HIS A 236 3.88 1.40 15.48
N GLU A 237 5.07 1.71 15.96
CA GLU A 237 6.08 0.69 16.29
C GLU A 237 5.58 -0.24 17.42
N GLU A 238 4.99 0.31 18.48
CA GLU A 238 4.41 -0.48 19.56
C GLU A 238 3.33 -1.45 19.05
N LEU A 239 2.43 -0.96 18.19
CA LEU A 239 1.36 -1.76 17.58
C LEU A 239 1.93 -2.88 16.71
N MET A 240 2.87 -2.56 15.83
CA MET A 240 3.48 -3.53 14.93
C MET A 240 4.28 -4.59 15.71
N LYS A 241 5.03 -4.20 16.73
CA LYS A 241 5.74 -5.15 17.62
C LYS A 241 4.78 -6.04 18.40
N LYS A 242 3.67 -5.51 18.87
CA LYS A 242 2.62 -6.29 19.54
C LYS A 242 2.08 -7.41 18.65
N HIS A 243 1.95 -7.17 17.35
CA HIS A 243 1.37 -8.14 16.41
C HIS A 243 2.40 -9.11 15.83
N PHE A 244 3.57 -8.64 15.44
CA PHE A 244 4.57 -9.44 14.71
C PHE A 244 5.80 -9.83 15.52
N GLY A 245 5.96 -9.27 16.72
CA GLY A 245 7.08 -9.60 17.62
C GLY A 245 8.45 -9.51 16.96
N ASP A 246 9.30 -10.50 17.24
CA ASP A 246 10.68 -10.58 16.73
C ASP A 246 10.76 -11.05 15.27
N ASN A 247 9.65 -11.49 14.68
CA ASN A 247 9.61 -11.90 13.26
C ASN A 247 9.61 -10.71 12.30
N MET A 248 9.50 -9.49 12.81
CA MET A 248 9.47 -8.27 12.03
C MET A 248 10.78 -7.50 12.15
N GLU A 249 11.32 -7.11 10.98
CA GLU A 249 12.34 -6.08 10.91
C GLU A 249 11.70 -4.70 10.92
N TYR A 250 11.95 -3.89 11.94
CA TYR A 250 11.48 -2.51 12.00
C TYR A 250 12.60 -1.53 11.72
N ARG A 251 12.40 -0.62 10.77
CA ARG A 251 13.37 0.40 10.35
C ARG A 251 12.76 1.79 10.51
N ARG A 252 13.33 2.59 11.39
CA ARG A 252 13.01 4.02 11.52
C ARG A 252 13.85 4.80 10.52
N LEU A 253 13.24 5.73 9.79
CA LEU A 253 13.93 6.65 8.87
C LEU A 253 13.84 8.09 9.41
N PRO A 254 14.87 8.59 10.06
CA PRO A 254 14.91 9.95 10.57
C PRO A 254 14.78 10.99 9.44
N GLY A 255 13.96 12.01 9.67
CA GLY A 255 13.73 13.10 8.71
C GLY A 255 12.79 12.78 7.56
N ALA A 256 12.22 11.57 7.52
CA ALA A 256 11.20 11.19 6.54
C ALA A 256 9.80 11.25 7.14
N GLY A 257 8.82 11.67 6.32
CA GLY A 257 7.40 11.70 6.64
C GLY A 257 6.68 10.42 6.21
N HIS A 258 5.40 10.58 5.86
CA HIS A 258 4.49 9.48 5.50
C HIS A 258 4.86 8.76 4.20
N ALA A 259 5.50 9.43 3.26
CA ALA A 259 5.98 8.85 2.00
C ALA A 259 7.51 8.69 2.02
N ALA A 260 8.05 7.99 3.03
CA ALA A 260 9.48 7.78 3.19
C ALA A 260 10.15 7.19 1.94
N PHE A 261 9.45 6.33 1.18
CA PHE A 261 9.92 5.77 -0.08
C PHE A 261 10.08 6.81 -1.20
N TYR A 262 9.35 7.92 -1.12
CA TYR A 262 9.47 9.04 -2.05
C TYR A 262 10.55 10.03 -1.60
N GLU A 263 10.66 10.27 -0.30
CA GLU A 263 11.61 11.24 0.26
C GLU A 263 13.05 10.70 0.25
N LEU A 264 13.24 9.44 0.64
CA LEU A 264 14.54 8.77 0.78
C LEU A 264 14.62 7.47 -0.02
N PRO A 265 14.38 7.50 -1.35
CA PRO A 265 14.39 6.29 -2.20
C PRO A 265 15.74 5.57 -2.17
N GLU A 266 16.86 6.30 -2.02
CA GLU A 266 18.21 5.76 -1.90
C GLU A 266 18.44 4.93 -0.63
N ALA A 267 17.63 5.16 0.41
CA ALA A 267 17.66 4.34 1.62
C ALA A 267 16.62 3.20 1.53
N VAL A 268 15.42 3.47 1.04
CA VAL A 268 14.31 2.52 1.04
C VAL A 268 14.47 1.43 -0.04
N ASN A 269 14.87 1.80 -1.27
CA ASN A 269 14.97 0.85 -2.39
C ASN A 269 15.94 -0.30 -2.11
N PRO A 270 17.16 -0.09 -1.58
CA PRO A 270 18.05 -1.19 -1.19
C PRO A 270 17.48 -2.10 -0.09
N MET A 271 16.73 -1.55 0.88
CA MET A 271 16.09 -2.36 1.92
C MET A 271 15.04 -3.30 1.32
N ILE A 272 14.22 -2.80 0.36
CA ILE A 272 13.26 -3.63 -0.37
C ILE A 272 13.97 -4.74 -1.13
N ILE A 273 15.03 -4.44 -1.89
CA ILE A 273 15.78 -5.44 -2.66
C ILE A 273 16.33 -6.55 -1.74
N GLN A 274 17.02 -6.16 -0.66
CA GLN A 274 17.64 -7.11 0.27
C GLN A 274 16.60 -8.00 0.94
N PHE A 275 15.47 -7.42 1.35
CA PHE A 275 14.38 -8.19 1.95
C PHE A 275 13.79 -9.18 0.96
N VAL A 276 13.43 -8.73 -0.25
CA VAL A 276 12.83 -9.57 -1.29
C VAL A 276 13.75 -10.72 -1.69
N GLN A 277 15.03 -10.47 -1.90
CA GLN A 277 16.01 -11.50 -2.27
C GLN A 277 16.12 -12.55 -1.16
N ARG A 278 16.27 -12.14 0.10
CA ARG A 278 16.35 -13.07 1.25
C ARG A 278 15.12 -13.97 1.37
N VAL A 279 13.91 -13.38 1.23
CA VAL A 279 12.66 -14.13 1.30
C VAL A 279 12.50 -15.10 0.12
N TYR A 280 12.90 -14.66 -1.07
CA TYR A 280 12.83 -15.48 -2.29
C TYR A 280 13.77 -16.69 -2.20
N ASP A 281 15.02 -16.48 -1.78
CA ASP A 281 16.01 -17.54 -1.63
C ASP A 281 15.57 -18.58 -0.58
N SER A 282 14.97 -18.11 0.54
CA SER A 282 14.42 -18.98 1.58
C SER A 282 13.19 -19.80 1.14
N SER A 283 12.49 -19.37 0.11
CA SER A 283 11.29 -20.04 -0.40
C SER A 283 11.60 -21.06 -1.52
N SER A 284 12.86 -21.14 -1.97
CA SER A 284 13.31 -21.99 -3.07
C SER A 284 13.79 -23.37 -2.58
N TYR A 285 13.69 -23.65 -1.29
CA TYR A 285 14.00 -24.92 -0.63
C TYR A 285 12.72 -25.50 0.00
#